data_6392b7305d1bcd27d47c4368ca7db103
#
_entry.id   6392b7305d1bcd27d47c4368ca7db103
#
_cell.length_a   1.000
_cell.length_b   1.000
_cell.length_c   1.000
_cell.angle_alpha   90.00
_cell.angle_beta   90.00
_cell.angle_gamma   90.00
#
_symmetry.space_group_name_H-M   'P 1'
#
loop_
_entity.id
_entity.type
_entity.pdbx_description
1 polymer ?
#
loop_
_entity_poly.entity_id
_entity_poly.type
_entity_poly.pdbx_seq_one_letter_code
_entity_poly.pdbx_strand_id
1 'polypeptide(L)'
;MKTVIMAGGKGTRISVLFPDIPKPLIPILQVPVLEREIVSLRNQGYKDIIITVSYLSDRIMEYFGDGGRLGVKIEYFVEETPLGNAGALFKLDLTEDFLLLNADAVFDVDFNRMVEYHYAHGGIVTIFTHPNSHPYDSGLIIANEDNSVASWLAKEDVRPLY
;
A
#
# COMPACT_ATOMS: atom_id res chain seq x y z
N MET A 1 13.38 4.29 -8.62
CA MET A 1 12.69 4.36 -7.31
C MET A 1 12.08 3.01 -7.03
N LYS A 2 12.33 2.43 -5.87
CA LYS A 2 11.71 1.19 -5.40
C LYS A 2 10.25 1.43 -4.99
N THR A 3 9.45 0.38 -5.08
CA THR A 3 8.08 0.36 -4.53
C THR A 3 7.97 -0.73 -3.49
N VAL A 4 7.45 -0.41 -2.32
CA VAL A 4 7.14 -1.38 -1.26
C VAL A 4 5.63 -1.54 -1.19
N ILE A 5 5.14 -2.79 -1.29
CA ILE A 5 3.73 -3.10 -1.18
C ILE A 5 3.51 -3.97 0.06
N MET A 6 2.70 -3.46 0.98
CA MET A 6 2.41 -4.17 2.24
C MET A 6 1.26 -5.14 2.06
N ALA A 7 1.55 -6.44 2.11
CA ALA A 7 0.61 -7.54 1.92
C ALA A 7 0.52 -8.49 3.12
N GLY A 8 1.07 -8.13 4.28
CA GLY A 8 1.13 -8.99 5.47
C GLY A 8 -0.16 -9.10 6.29
N GLY A 9 -1.20 -8.36 5.94
CA GLY A 9 -2.46 -8.32 6.68
C GLY A 9 -3.28 -9.63 6.62
N LYS A 10 -3.81 -10.10 7.76
CA LYS A 10 -4.66 -11.30 7.84
C LYS A 10 -6.03 -11.17 7.15
N GLY A 11 -6.51 -9.95 6.87
CA GLY A 11 -7.77 -9.70 6.19
C GLY A 11 -9.01 -10.29 6.90
N THR A 12 -9.04 -10.31 8.23
CA THR A 12 -10.03 -11.04 9.06
C THR A 12 -11.49 -10.74 8.73
N ARG A 13 -11.81 -9.53 8.29
CA ARG A 13 -13.18 -9.16 7.90
C ARG A 13 -13.66 -9.84 6.62
N ILE A 14 -12.77 -10.02 5.65
CA ILE A 14 -13.10 -10.59 4.34
C ILE A 14 -12.82 -12.10 4.27
N SER A 15 -12.02 -12.63 5.18
CA SER A 15 -11.72 -14.07 5.25
C SER A 15 -12.94 -14.94 5.50
N VAL A 16 -14.04 -14.37 6.02
CA VAL A 16 -15.33 -15.06 6.15
C VAL A 16 -15.88 -15.48 4.78
N LEU A 17 -15.68 -14.64 3.76
CA LEU A 17 -16.13 -14.89 2.38
C LEU A 17 -15.08 -15.66 1.55
N PHE A 18 -13.81 -15.47 1.87
CA PHE A 18 -12.67 -16.04 1.14
C PHE A 18 -11.64 -16.62 2.13
N PRO A 19 -11.95 -17.75 2.80
CA PRO A 19 -11.12 -18.27 3.89
C PRO A 19 -9.70 -18.69 3.46
N ASP A 20 -9.57 -19.14 2.22
CA ASP A 20 -8.32 -19.69 1.68
C ASP A 20 -7.62 -18.78 0.68
N ILE A 21 -8.12 -17.57 0.49
CA ILE A 21 -7.56 -16.61 -0.47
C ILE A 21 -7.02 -15.42 0.30
N PRO A 22 -5.70 -15.14 0.22
CA PRO A 22 -5.15 -13.92 0.83
C PRO A 22 -5.76 -12.69 0.17
N LYS A 23 -6.07 -11.66 0.97
CA LYS A 23 -6.77 -10.45 0.52
C LYS A 23 -6.21 -9.85 -0.78
N PRO A 24 -4.88 -9.76 -0.99
CA PRO A 24 -4.30 -9.26 -2.23
C PRO A 24 -4.65 -10.08 -3.49
N LEU A 25 -4.99 -11.36 -3.32
CA LEU A 25 -5.37 -12.25 -4.41
C LEU A 25 -6.88 -12.32 -4.68
N ILE A 26 -7.71 -11.61 -3.90
CA ILE A 26 -9.15 -11.54 -4.17
C ILE A 26 -9.38 -10.88 -5.53
N PRO A 27 -10.09 -11.56 -6.46
CA PRO A 27 -10.26 -11.04 -7.80
C PRO A 27 -11.38 -9.99 -7.87
N ILE A 28 -11.11 -8.90 -8.60
CA ILE A 28 -12.11 -7.97 -9.07
C ILE A 28 -12.16 -8.13 -10.60
N LEU A 29 -13.34 -8.50 -11.14
CA LEU A 29 -13.47 -8.83 -12.57
C LEU A 29 -12.38 -9.81 -13.05
N GLN A 30 -12.20 -10.90 -12.31
CA GLN A 30 -11.26 -12.01 -12.58
C GLN A 30 -9.76 -11.68 -12.46
N VAL A 31 -9.39 -10.46 -12.07
CA VAL A 31 -7.98 -10.07 -11.87
C VAL A 31 -7.77 -9.72 -10.40
N PRO A 32 -6.77 -10.31 -9.72
CA PRO A 32 -6.42 -9.98 -8.34
C PRO A 32 -6.17 -8.48 -8.13
N VAL A 33 -6.56 -7.98 -6.95
CA VAL A 33 -6.36 -6.57 -6.58
C VAL A 33 -4.89 -6.19 -6.73
N LEU A 34 -3.98 -6.97 -6.15
CA LEU A 34 -2.54 -6.69 -6.20
C LEU A 34 -1.98 -6.75 -7.63
N GLU A 35 -2.52 -7.60 -8.51
CA GLU A 35 -2.09 -7.63 -9.91
C GLU A 35 -2.43 -6.30 -10.61
N ARG A 36 -3.60 -5.72 -10.32
CA ARG A 36 -3.98 -4.42 -10.87
C ARG A 36 -3.03 -3.30 -10.44
N GLU A 37 -2.65 -3.30 -9.17
CA GLU A 37 -1.66 -2.35 -8.64
C GLU A 37 -0.32 -2.50 -9.34
N ILE A 38 0.21 -3.73 -9.44
CA ILE A 38 1.49 -4.01 -10.10
C ILE A 38 1.46 -3.57 -11.57
N VAL A 39 0.37 -3.83 -12.28
CA VAL A 39 0.20 -3.38 -13.67
C VAL A 39 0.16 -1.86 -13.77
N SER A 40 -0.53 -1.18 -12.85
CA SER A 40 -0.55 0.30 -12.79
C SER A 40 0.84 0.87 -12.55
N LEU A 41 1.58 0.34 -11.58
CA LEU A 41 2.96 0.73 -11.29
C LEU A 41 3.88 0.52 -12.48
N ARG A 42 3.83 -0.66 -13.09
CA ARG A 42 4.63 -0.98 -14.28
C ARG A 42 4.39 0.00 -15.42
N ASN A 43 3.12 0.32 -15.70
CA ASN A 43 2.74 1.24 -16.78
C ASN A 43 3.27 2.66 -16.56
N GLN A 44 3.52 3.03 -15.30
CA GLN A 44 4.10 4.31 -14.91
C GLN A 44 5.62 4.25 -14.71
N GLY A 45 6.25 3.09 -14.99
CA GLY A 45 7.71 2.94 -14.95
C GLY A 45 8.27 2.35 -13.66
N TYR A 46 7.44 2.09 -12.63
CA TYR A 46 7.86 1.50 -11.36
C TYR A 46 7.90 -0.03 -11.49
N LYS A 47 9.09 -0.59 -11.68
CA LYS A 47 9.29 -2.01 -11.99
C LYS A 47 10.07 -2.78 -10.93
N ASP A 48 10.64 -2.12 -9.95
CA ASP A 48 11.40 -2.74 -8.85
C ASP A 48 10.52 -2.73 -7.60
N ILE A 49 9.96 -3.88 -7.25
CA ILE A 49 8.89 -4.02 -6.27
C ILE A 49 9.34 -4.96 -5.16
N ILE A 50 9.16 -4.54 -3.91
CA ILE A 50 9.28 -5.40 -2.73
C ILE A 50 7.86 -5.62 -2.19
N ILE A 51 7.46 -6.88 -2.02
CA ILE A 51 6.19 -7.21 -1.38
C ILE A 51 6.46 -7.78 0.00
N THR A 52 5.97 -7.10 1.06
CA THR A 52 6.02 -7.67 2.40
C THR A 52 4.84 -8.61 2.59
N VAL A 53 5.10 -9.85 2.99
CA VAL A 53 4.09 -10.90 3.12
C VAL A 53 4.19 -11.58 4.49
N SER A 54 3.08 -12.13 4.97
CA SER A 54 3.02 -12.89 6.22
C SER A 54 2.01 -14.02 6.07
N TYR A 55 0.75 -13.78 6.39
CA TYR A 55 -0.31 -14.77 6.31
C TYR A 55 -0.56 -15.22 4.84
N LEU A 56 -0.56 -16.55 4.61
CA LEU A 56 -0.72 -17.17 3.29
C LEU A 56 0.32 -16.65 2.26
N SER A 57 1.53 -16.32 2.71
CA SER A 57 2.62 -15.81 1.88
C SER A 57 2.92 -16.70 0.67
N ASP A 58 2.93 -18.02 0.86
CA ASP A 58 3.24 -18.99 -0.19
C ASP A 58 2.31 -18.83 -1.40
N ARG A 59 1.02 -18.55 -1.17
CA ARG A 59 0.05 -18.33 -2.24
C ARG A 59 0.31 -17.07 -3.05
N ILE A 60 0.75 -16.00 -2.38
CA ILE A 60 1.10 -14.74 -3.04
C ILE A 60 2.37 -14.95 -3.86
N MET A 61 3.39 -15.59 -3.26
CA MET A 61 4.66 -15.86 -3.92
C MET A 61 4.49 -16.82 -5.11
N GLU A 62 3.66 -17.86 -4.98
CA GLU A 62 3.34 -18.78 -6.07
C GLU A 62 2.64 -18.07 -7.24
N TYR A 63 1.70 -17.17 -6.95
CA TYR A 63 0.94 -16.48 -7.98
C TYR A 63 1.77 -15.49 -8.79
N PHE A 64 2.60 -14.68 -8.13
CA PHE A 64 3.36 -13.61 -8.79
C PHE A 64 4.76 -14.03 -9.23
N GLY A 65 5.36 -15.06 -8.59
CA GLY A 65 6.72 -15.48 -8.84
C GLY A 65 7.72 -14.34 -8.67
N ASP A 66 8.66 -14.20 -9.58
CA ASP A 66 9.63 -13.10 -9.63
C ASP A 66 9.09 -11.82 -10.31
N GLY A 67 7.84 -11.83 -10.74
CA GLY A 67 7.19 -10.71 -11.43
C GLY A 67 7.45 -10.66 -12.94
N GLY A 68 8.27 -11.54 -13.48
CA GLY A 68 8.63 -11.54 -14.91
C GLY A 68 7.41 -11.62 -15.83
N ARG A 69 6.38 -12.40 -15.46
CA ARG A 69 5.10 -12.48 -16.19
C ARG A 69 4.43 -11.11 -16.37
N LEU A 70 4.57 -10.23 -15.39
CA LEU A 70 3.97 -8.90 -15.37
C LEU A 70 4.93 -7.81 -15.89
N GLY A 71 6.19 -8.16 -16.25
CA GLY A 71 7.19 -7.21 -16.71
C GLY A 71 7.77 -6.32 -15.61
N VAL A 72 7.81 -6.82 -14.39
CA VAL A 72 8.41 -6.21 -13.20
C VAL A 72 9.38 -7.18 -12.53
N LYS A 73 10.18 -6.69 -11.59
CA LYS A 73 11.00 -7.51 -10.68
C LYS A 73 10.35 -7.46 -9.30
N ILE A 74 10.02 -8.62 -8.74
CA ILE A 74 9.45 -8.73 -7.40
C ILE A 74 10.44 -9.43 -6.48
N GLU A 75 10.71 -8.80 -5.35
CA GLU A 75 11.38 -9.37 -4.20
C GLU A 75 10.38 -9.50 -3.05
N TYR A 76 10.53 -10.54 -2.21
CA TYR A 76 9.62 -10.76 -1.08
C TYR A 76 10.35 -10.58 0.25
N PHE A 77 9.69 -9.90 1.16
CA PHE A 77 10.08 -9.88 2.57
C PHE A 77 9.02 -10.63 3.37
N VAL A 78 9.39 -11.80 3.90
CA VAL A 78 8.49 -12.65 4.70
C VAL A 78 8.59 -12.25 6.17
N GLU A 79 7.49 -11.78 6.74
CA GLU A 79 7.40 -11.47 8.16
C GLU A 79 7.14 -12.77 8.94
N GLU A 80 8.11 -13.26 9.68
CA GLU A 80 7.95 -14.43 10.57
C GLU A 80 6.97 -14.15 11.71
N THR A 81 6.96 -12.93 12.20
CA THR A 81 5.99 -12.42 13.17
C THR A 81 5.42 -11.10 12.68
N PRO A 82 4.12 -10.81 12.92
CA PRO A 82 3.53 -9.55 12.50
C PRO A 82 4.29 -8.34 13.08
N LEU A 83 4.84 -7.52 12.21
CA LEU A 83 5.60 -6.32 12.58
C LEU A 83 4.74 -5.04 12.65
N GLY A 84 3.44 -5.18 12.48
CA GLY A 84 2.50 -4.06 12.42
C GLY A 84 2.53 -3.34 11.06
N ASN A 85 1.95 -2.14 11.02
CA ASN A 85 1.70 -1.46 9.74
C ASN A 85 2.97 -0.99 9.00
N ALA A 86 4.07 -0.75 9.72
CA ALA A 86 5.28 -0.21 9.12
C ALA A 86 6.57 -0.91 9.61
N GLY A 87 6.45 -1.92 10.47
CA GLY A 87 7.63 -2.56 11.08
C GLY A 87 8.53 -3.25 10.07
N ALA A 88 7.99 -3.78 8.98
CA ALA A 88 8.76 -4.37 7.90
C ALA A 88 9.73 -3.36 7.26
N LEU A 89 9.37 -2.07 7.16
CA LEU A 89 10.21 -1.03 6.55
C LEU A 89 11.56 -0.89 7.26
N PHE A 90 11.61 -1.09 8.59
CA PHE A 90 12.87 -1.04 9.37
C PHE A 90 13.78 -2.25 9.15
N LYS A 91 13.30 -3.26 8.45
CA LYS A 91 14.06 -4.47 8.09
C LYS A 91 14.51 -4.48 6.65
N LEU A 92 13.96 -3.60 5.82
CA LEU A 92 14.31 -3.45 4.43
C LEU A 92 15.50 -2.47 4.29
N ASP A 93 16.38 -2.75 3.33
CA ASP A 93 17.46 -1.82 2.97
C ASP A 93 16.91 -0.75 2.01
N LEU A 94 16.30 0.28 2.60
CA LEU A 94 15.70 1.42 1.91
C LEU A 94 16.53 2.67 2.20
N THR A 95 17.50 2.93 1.34
CA THR A 95 18.45 4.05 1.48
C THR A 95 18.04 5.29 0.67
N GLU A 96 17.06 5.13 -0.21
CA GLU A 96 16.54 6.18 -1.10
C GLU A 96 15.02 6.30 -0.91
N ASP A 97 14.45 7.38 -1.46
CA ASP A 97 13.00 7.56 -1.51
C ASP A 97 12.32 6.39 -2.22
N PHE A 98 11.18 5.98 -1.70
CA PHE A 98 10.41 4.85 -2.21
C PHE A 98 8.91 5.13 -2.16
N LEU A 99 8.16 4.46 -3.02
CA LEU A 99 6.70 4.42 -2.92
C LEU A 99 6.27 3.34 -1.92
N LEU A 100 5.30 3.66 -1.07
CA LEU A 100 4.69 2.71 -0.13
C LEU A 100 3.20 2.58 -0.42
N LEU A 101 2.75 1.35 -0.68
CA LEU A 101 1.36 1.01 -1.00
C LEU A 101 0.83 -0.09 -0.08
N ASN A 102 -0.50 -0.16 0.04
CA ASN A 102 -1.21 -1.27 0.67
C ASN A 102 -1.75 -2.20 -0.42
N ALA A 103 -1.48 -3.48 -0.34
CA ALA A 103 -1.85 -4.51 -1.32
C ALA A 103 -3.37 -4.79 -1.45
N ASP A 104 -4.20 -4.01 -0.82
CA ASP A 104 -5.65 -4.23 -0.71
C ASP A 104 -6.49 -3.03 -1.17
N ALA A 105 -5.86 -2.05 -1.78
CA ALA A 105 -6.50 -0.86 -2.28
C ALA A 105 -6.68 -0.90 -3.81
N VAL A 106 -7.75 -0.32 -4.29
CA VAL A 106 -7.96 -0.07 -5.73
C VAL A 106 -8.00 1.43 -5.93
N PHE A 107 -7.08 1.94 -6.72
CA PHE A 107 -6.95 3.37 -6.95
C PHE A 107 -6.51 3.65 -8.39
N ASP A 108 -6.85 4.85 -8.85
CA ASP A 108 -6.35 5.42 -10.10
C ASP A 108 -5.52 6.67 -9.73
N VAL A 109 -4.22 6.46 -9.53
CA VAL A 109 -3.28 7.48 -9.05
C VAL A 109 -2.15 7.64 -10.05
N ASP A 110 -1.85 8.87 -10.40
CA ASP A 110 -0.62 9.25 -11.10
C ASP A 110 0.53 9.36 -10.09
N PHE A 111 1.31 8.28 -9.99
CA PHE A 111 2.46 8.21 -9.08
C PHE A 111 3.59 9.16 -9.50
N ASN A 112 3.76 9.42 -10.80
CA ASN A 112 4.78 10.35 -11.28
C ASN A 112 4.48 11.77 -10.79
N ARG A 113 3.22 12.19 -10.88
CA ARG A 113 2.77 13.47 -10.34
C ARG A 113 2.94 13.55 -8.81
N MET A 114 2.69 12.46 -8.09
CA MET A 114 2.91 12.41 -6.65
C MET A 114 4.39 12.57 -6.29
N VAL A 115 5.28 11.91 -7.03
CA VAL A 115 6.73 12.01 -6.84
C VAL A 115 7.25 13.40 -7.20
N GLU A 116 6.79 13.97 -8.30
CA GLU A 116 7.11 15.36 -8.68
C GLU A 116 6.68 16.36 -7.59
N TYR A 117 5.48 16.17 -7.04
CA TYR A 117 4.98 16.97 -5.94
C TYR A 117 5.89 16.86 -4.70
N HIS A 118 6.31 15.63 -4.35
CA HIS A 118 7.20 15.39 -3.22
C HIS A 118 8.50 16.17 -3.35
N TYR A 119 9.17 16.09 -4.50
CA TYR A 119 10.43 16.81 -4.73
C TYR A 119 10.26 18.33 -4.81
N ALA A 120 9.11 18.79 -5.31
CA ALA A 120 8.86 20.24 -5.41
C ALA A 120 8.57 20.92 -4.06
N HIS A 121 7.96 20.19 -3.12
CA HIS A 121 7.51 20.76 -1.83
C HIS A 121 8.40 20.35 -0.65
N GLY A 122 9.23 19.35 -0.82
CA GLY A 122 10.03 18.78 0.27
C GLY A 122 9.16 18.03 1.30
N GLY A 123 9.78 17.69 2.42
CA GLY A 123 9.13 16.91 3.48
C GLY A 123 9.65 15.48 3.54
N ILE A 124 9.39 14.82 4.67
CA ILE A 124 9.84 13.43 4.89
C ILE A 124 8.92 12.44 4.20
N VAL A 125 7.62 12.75 4.12
CA VAL A 125 6.57 11.88 3.55
C VAL A 125 5.55 12.72 2.81
N THR A 126 5.17 12.28 1.61
CA THR A 126 3.99 12.78 0.90
C THR A 126 2.90 11.71 0.95
N ILE A 127 1.70 12.10 1.37
CA ILE A 127 0.58 11.19 1.57
C ILE A 127 -0.48 11.47 0.52
N PHE A 128 -0.93 10.42 -0.17
CA PHE A 128 -2.12 10.50 -1.00
C PHE A 128 -3.38 10.37 -0.14
N THR A 129 -4.27 11.34 -0.21
CA THR A 129 -5.51 11.38 0.54
C THR A 129 -6.71 11.52 -0.38
N HIS A 130 -7.87 11.11 0.09
CA HIS A 130 -9.14 11.32 -0.58
C HIS A 130 -10.21 11.75 0.42
N PRO A 131 -11.26 12.46 -0.02
CA PRO A 131 -12.40 12.75 0.84
C PRO A 131 -13.00 11.45 1.39
N ASN A 132 -13.25 11.42 2.70
CA ASN A 132 -13.76 10.23 3.36
C ASN A 132 -15.25 10.40 3.71
N SER A 133 -16.10 9.52 3.15
CA SER A 133 -17.53 9.46 3.48
C SER A 133 -17.83 8.69 4.78
N HIS A 134 -16.82 8.02 5.37
CA HIS A 134 -16.93 7.22 6.60
C HIS A 134 -15.89 7.68 7.62
N PRO A 135 -15.99 8.91 8.13
CA PRO A 135 -14.94 9.49 8.96
C PRO A 135 -14.75 8.78 10.31
N TYR A 136 -15.72 7.97 10.76
CA TYR A 136 -15.69 7.36 12.09
C TYR A 136 -14.86 6.06 12.19
N ASP A 137 -14.48 5.47 11.08
CA ASP A 137 -13.74 4.19 11.05
C ASP A 137 -12.33 4.29 10.48
N SER A 138 -11.84 5.49 10.24
CA SER A 138 -10.51 5.76 9.67
C SER A 138 -9.83 6.95 10.34
N GLY A 139 -8.50 7.01 10.27
CA GLY A 139 -7.75 8.21 10.62
C GLY A 139 -8.03 9.34 9.63
N LEU A 140 -8.07 10.57 10.11
CA LEU A 140 -8.27 11.77 9.30
C LEU A 140 -7.04 12.64 9.35
N ILE A 141 -6.74 13.30 8.23
CA ILE A 141 -5.70 14.31 8.13
C ILE A 141 -6.36 15.68 8.04
N ILE A 142 -5.90 16.61 8.86
CA ILE A 142 -6.21 18.03 8.73
C ILE A 142 -5.01 18.69 8.08
N ALA A 143 -5.23 19.28 6.92
CA ALA A 143 -4.19 19.97 6.16
C ALA A 143 -4.28 21.48 6.34
N ASN A 144 -3.14 22.15 6.27
CA ASN A 144 -3.02 23.60 6.13
C ASN A 144 -3.35 24.03 4.70
N GLU A 145 -3.43 25.34 4.46
CA GLU A 145 -3.69 25.92 3.12
C GLU A 145 -2.60 25.55 2.09
N ASP A 146 -1.38 25.30 2.53
CA ASP A 146 -0.25 24.86 1.70
C ASP A 146 -0.18 23.35 1.49
N ASN A 147 -1.21 22.62 1.92
CA ASN A 147 -1.31 21.16 1.93
C ASN A 147 -0.33 20.43 2.87
N SER A 148 0.41 21.14 3.73
CA SER A 148 1.15 20.46 4.79
C SER A 148 0.20 19.87 5.84
N VAL A 149 0.62 18.77 6.48
CA VAL A 149 -0.20 18.11 7.51
C VAL A 149 -0.16 18.93 8.79
N ALA A 150 -1.30 19.51 9.17
CA ALA A 150 -1.44 20.26 10.42
C ALA A 150 -1.62 19.32 11.62
N SER A 151 -2.46 18.29 11.46
CA SER A 151 -2.69 17.30 12.50
C SER A 151 -3.24 15.99 11.93
N TRP A 152 -3.12 14.96 12.74
CA TRP A 152 -3.70 13.65 12.52
C TRP A 152 -4.74 13.37 13.62
N LEU A 153 -5.96 13.00 13.22
CA LEU A 153 -6.98 12.52 14.12
C LEU A 153 -7.05 10.99 14.00
N ALA A 154 -6.69 10.31 15.04
CA ALA A 154 -6.83 8.85 15.10
C ALA A 154 -8.33 8.46 15.12
N LYS A 155 -8.60 7.21 14.87
CA LYS A 155 -9.96 6.67 14.86
C LYS A 155 -10.68 6.84 16.21
N GLU A 156 -9.91 6.78 17.27
CA GLU A 156 -10.37 6.86 18.68
C GLU A 156 -10.52 8.29 19.17
N ASP A 157 -10.04 9.28 18.44
CA ASP A 157 -10.10 10.68 18.84
C ASP A 157 -11.53 11.24 18.77
N VAL A 158 -11.82 12.16 19.69
CA VAL A 158 -13.10 12.91 19.66
C VAL A 158 -13.10 13.79 18.40
N ARG A 159 -14.11 13.61 17.57
CA ARG A 159 -14.24 14.33 16.29
C ARG A 159 -15.26 15.43 16.41
N PRO A 160 -14.98 16.61 15.80
CA PRO A 160 -16.00 17.63 15.71
C PRO A 160 -17.21 17.09 14.92
N LEU A 161 -18.41 17.41 15.37
CA LEU A 161 -19.63 17.16 14.59
C LEU A 161 -19.61 18.10 13.39
N TYR A 162 -19.75 17.52 12.20
CA TYR A 162 -19.91 18.28 10.95
C TYR A 162 -21.38 18.49 10.65
#